data_a8a38e28d033e01d69a99c0ba00f4434
#
_entry.id   a8a38e28d033e01d69a99c0ba00f4434
#
_cell.length_a   1.000
_cell.length_b   1.000
_cell.length_c   1.000
_cell.angle_alpha   90.00
_cell.angle_beta   90.00
_cell.angle_gamma   90.00
#
_symmetry.space_group_name_H-M   'P 1'
#
loop_
_entity.id
_entity.type
_entity.pdbx_description
1 polymer ?
#
loop_
_entity_poly.entity_id
_entity_poly.type
_entity_poly.pdbx_seq_one_letter_code
_entity_poly.pdbx_strand_id
1 'polypeptide(L)'
;MLFNIIQDVAIAHDHTAIALTMTEQTVDYIDVAIRCGYALNEKEVDFILTGCSSGLGMQLACNYVPNLICGYGTSEIEANLFASINQGNAFSYPFSLNWGWASEEKYRFVLHALFKGLNDLPYPKVPKEEVQRKIAATEKLKDLKKTAQIDFEAFAEVYQNIRN
;
A
#
# COMPACT_ATOMS: atom_id res chain seq x y z
N MET A 1 10.58 6.85 -15.08
CA MET A 1 11.61 5.94 -14.58
C MET A 1 11.08 5.00 -13.51
N LEU A 2 10.66 5.47 -12.32
CA LEU A 2 10.15 4.58 -11.24
C LEU A 2 8.93 3.73 -11.65
N PHE A 3 7.99 4.30 -12.41
CA PHE A 3 6.82 3.56 -12.87
C PHE A 3 7.19 2.39 -13.80
N ASN A 4 8.21 2.55 -14.65
CA ASN A 4 8.67 1.43 -15.49
C ASN A 4 9.23 0.27 -14.64
N ILE A 5 9.93 0.58 -13.54
CA ILE A 5 10.40 -0.45 -12.61
C ILE A 5 9.20 -1.20 -12.00
N ILE A 6 8.16 -0.47 -11.60
CA ILE A 6 6.94 -1.08 -11.06
C ILE A 6 6.28 -2.00 -12.10
N GLN A 7 6.16 -1.53 -13.35
CA GLN A 7 5.57 -2.32 -14.44
C GLN A 7 6.37 -3.60 -14.71
N ASP A 8 7.70 -3.49 -14.84
CA ASP A 8 8.57 -4.64 -15.09
C ASP A 8 8.43 -5.70 -13.99
N VAL A 9 8.47 -5.25 -12.72
CA VAL A 9 8.37 -6.17 -11.59
C VAL A 9 6.97 -6.75 -11.46
N ALA A 10 5.91 -5.95 -11.66
CA ALA A 10 4.53 -6.43 -11.64
C ALA A 10 4.32 -7.55 -12.66
N ILE A 11 4.74 -7.34 -13.91
CA ILE A 11 4.65 -8.35 -14.97
C ILE A 11 5.40 -9.64 -14.59
N ALA A 12 6.59 -9.52 -13.99
CA ALA A 12 7.37 -10.68 -13.54
C ALA A 12 6.69 -11.50 -12.42
N HIS A 13 5.65 -10.97 -11.81
CA HIS A 13 4.85 -11.62 -10.77
C HIS A 13 3.37 -11.83 -11.16
N ASP A 14 3.07 -11.80 -12.46
CA ASP A 14 1.71 -12.00 -13.02
C ASP A 14 0.69 -10.92 -12.59
N HIS A 15 1.17 -9.69 -12.35
CA HIS A 15 0.35 -8.52 -12.06
C HIS A 15 0.41 -7.47 -13.17
N THR A 16 -0.56 -6.58 -13.19
CA THR A 16 -0.60 -5.41 -14.08
C THR A 16 -0.52 -4.13 -13.25
N ALA A 17 0.41 -3.24 -13.60
CA ALA A 17 0.50 -1.93 -12.96
C ALA A 17 -0.14 -0.85 -13.82
N ILE A 18 -1.00 -0.04 -13.21
CA ILE A 18 -1.57 1.17 -13.81
C ILE A 18 -1.17 2.40 -13.01
N ALA A 19 -0.94 3.52 -13.69
CA ALA A 19 -0.69 4.80 -13.02
C ALA A 19 -2.02 5.47 -12.70
N LEU A 20 -2.25 5.81 -11.43
CA LEU A 20 -3.39 6.63 -11.06
C LEU A 20 -3.14 8.08 -11.48
N THR A 21 -4.04 8.64 -12.28
CA THR A 21 -3.98 10.03 -12.69
C THR A 21 -4.64 10.94 -11.66
N MET A 22 -3.99 12.08 -11.41
CA MET A 22 -4.56 13.18 -10.63
C MET A 22 -5.10 14.23 -11.60
N THR A 23 -6.29 14.72 -11.35
CA THR A 23 -6.97 15.71 -12.21
C THR A 23 -6.59 17.16 -11.94
N GLU A 24 -5.84 17.40 -10.86
CA GLU A 24 -5.49 18.73 -10.39
C GLU A 24 -4.00 19.02 -10.52
N GLN A 25 -3.66 20.29 -10.75
CA GLN A 25 -2.27 20.71 -10.96
C GLN A 25 -1.42 20.71 -9.68
N THR A 26 -2.05 20.90 -8.51
CA THR A 26 -1.34 20.92 -7.23
C THR A 26 -2.08 20.01 -6.27
N VAL A 27 -1.46 18.87 -5.97
CA VAL A 27 -2.00 17.88 -5.05
C VAL A 27 -0.98 17.62 -3.94
N ASP A 28 -1.45 17.55 -2.73
CA ASP A 28 -0.64 17.06 -1.63
C ASP A 28 -0.77 15.53 -1.49
N TYR A 29 -0.02 14.96 -0.55
CA TYR A 29 -0.06 13.52 -0.30
C TYR A 29 -1.40 13.04 0.27
N ILE A 30 -2.20 13.94 0.84
CA ILE A 30 -3.54 13.62 1.36
C ILE A 30 -4.49 13.40 0.20
N ASP A 31 -4.50 14.31 -0.79
CA ASP A 31 -5.29 14.17 -2.02
C ASP A 31 -4.95 12.85 -2.74
N VAL A 32 -3.66 12.51 -2.81
CA VAL A 32 -3.21 11.24 -3.40
C VAL A 32 -3.75 10.05 -2.62
N ALA A 33 -3.72 10.07 -1.29
CA ALA A 33 -4.26 9.00 -0.46
C ALA A 33 -5.77 8.82 -0.66
N ILE A 34 -6.53 9.93 -0.79
CA ILE A 34 -7.96 9.88 -1.10
C ILE A 34 -8.20 9.27 -2.48
N ARG A 35 -7.42 9.65 -3.51
CA ARG A 35 -7.52 9.04 -4.85
C ARG A 35 -7.22 7.54 -4.82
N CYS A 36 -6.24 7.12 -4.02
CA CYS A 36 -5.97 5.71 -3.77
C CYS A 36 -7.19 5.00 -3.15
N GLY A 37 -7.87 5.66 -2.22
CA GLY A 37 -9.10 5.18 -1.62
C GLY A 37 -10.21 4.97 -2.64
N TYR A 38 -10.42 5.93 -3.53
CA TYR A 38 -11.38 5.77 -4.63
C TYR A 38 -11.03 4.57 -5.50
N ALA A 39 -9.78 4.44 -5.94
CA ALA A 39 -9.38 3.35 -6.82
C ALA A 39 -9.62 1.96 -6.20
N LEU A 40 -9.39 1.79 -4.90
CA LEU A 40 -9.67 0.53 -4.20
C LEU A 40 -11.16 0.30 -3.96
N ASN A 41 -11.92 1.32 -3.55
CA ASN A 41 -13.34 1.16 -3.25
C ASN A 41 -14.18 0.93 -4.53
N GLU A 42 -13.80 1.59 -5.64
CA GLU A 42 -14.40 1.38 -6.97
C GLU A 42 -13.88 0.13 -7.69
N LYS A 43 -12.94 -0.61 -7.06
CA LYS A 43 -12.33 -1.82 -7.62
C LYS A 43 -11.60 -1.57 -8.96
N GLU A 44 -11.07 -0.38 -9.15
CA GLU A 44 -10.17 -0.09 -10.27
C GLU A 44 -8.85 -0.88 -10.12
N VAL A 45 -8.43 -1.11 -8.88
CA VAL A 45 -7.21 -1.84 -8.50
C VAL A 45 -7.43 -2.68 -7.25
N ASP A 46 -6.60 -3.72 -7.08
CA ASP A 46 -6.61 -4.60 -5.91
C ASP A 46 -5.55 -4.21 -4.86
N PHE A 47 -4.52 -3.50 -5.28
CA PHE A 47 -3.40 -3.10 -4.43
C PHE A 47 -2.84 -1.74 -4.85
N ILE A 48 -2.42 -0.93 -3.88
CA ILE A 48 -1.82 0.40 -4.09
C ILE A 48 -0.33 0.38 -3.78
N LEU A 49 0.48 0.77 -4.76
CA LEU A 49 1.86 1.21 -4.53
C LEU A 49 1.91 2.73 -4.54
N THR A 50 2.38 3.32 -3.48
CA THR A 50 2.41 4.78 -3.30
C THR A 50 3.65 5.23 -2.54
N GLY A 51 3.78 6.52 -2.30
CA GLY A 51 4.87 7.07 -1.53
C GLY A 51 4.89 8.60 -1.58
N CYS A 52 5.79 9.15 -0.80
CA CYS A 52 6.14 10.56 -0.83
C CYS A 52 7.64 10.70 -0.58
N SER A 53 8.16 11.90 -0.32
CA SER A 53 9.59 12.08 -0.08
C SER A 53 10.13 11.15 1.01
N SER A 54 9.45 11.03 2.14
CA SER A 54 9.82 10.11 3.23
C SER A 54 9.01 8.81 3.26
N GLY A 55 7.88 8.74 2.57
CA GLY A 55 6.92 7.65 2.64
C GLY A 55 6.01 7.67 3.89
N LEU A 56 6.44 8.34 4.96
CA LEU A 56 5.75 8.30 6.25
C LEU A 56 4.42 9.06 6.23
N GLY A 57 4.39 10.27 5.66
CA GLY A 57 3.16 11.05 5.52
C GLY A 57 2.11 10.33 4.68
N MET A 58 2.55 9.71 3.58
CA MET A 58 1.65 8.91 2.74
C MET A 58 1.10 7.69 3.47
N GLN A 59 1.92 6.97 4.24
CA GLN A 59 1.45 5.86 5.07
C GLN A 59 0.37 6.31 6.05
N LEU A 60 0.59 7.44 6.76
CA LEU A 60 -0.38 7.99 7.70
C LEU A 60 -1.69 8.34 6.98
N ALA A 61 -1.62 9.12 5.89
CA ALA A 61 -2.80 9.54 5.14
C ALA A 61 -3.60 8.34 4.61
N CYS A 62 -2.94 7.35 3.99
CA CYS A 62 -3.61 6.14 3.53
C CYS A 62 -4.33 5.40 4.66
N ASN A 63 -3.73 5.33 5.86
CA ASN A 63 -4.36 4.63 6.98
C ASN A 63 -5.54 5.40 7.60
N TYR A 64 -5.70 6.70 7.32
CA TYR A 64 -6.91 7.45 7.66
C TYR A 64 -8.06 7.20 6.67
N VAL A 65 -7.75 6.82 5.44
CA VAL A 65 -8.77 6.53 4.42
C VAL A 65 -9.45 5.19 4.73
N PRO A 66 -10.80 5.13 4.71
CA PRO A 66 -11.53 3.88 4.93
C PRO A 66 -11.09 2.77 3.95
N ASN A 67 -11.04 1.55 4.46
CA ASN A 67 -10.67 0.33 3.77
C ASN A 67 -9.19 0.24 3.31
N LEU A 68 -8.36 1.27 3.50
CA LEU A 68 -6.93 1.18 3.23
C LEU A 68 -6.17 0.68 4.47
N ILE A 69 -5.33 -0.34 4.27
CA ILE A 69 -4.33 -0.80 5.24
C ILE A 69 -2.98 -0.67 4.58
N CYS A 70 -2.28 0.41 4.94
CA CYS A 70 -1.04 0.80 4.31
C CYS A 70 0.16 0.46 5.20
N GLY A 71 1.05 -0.37 4.66
CA GLY A 71 2.37 -0.59 5.22
C GLY A 71 3.39 0.42 4.74
N TYR A 72 4.53 0.41 5.40
CA TYR A 72 5.71 1.16 5.02
C TYR A 72 6.93 0.26 5.16
N GLY A 73 7.87 0.39 4.26
CA GLY A 73 9.14 -0.33 4.37
C GLY A 73 10.15 0.16 3.34
N THR A 74 11.41 -0.09 3.64
CA THR A 74 12.57 0.27 2.83
C THR A 74 13.48 -0.91 2.50
N SER A 75 13.10 -2.09 2.97
CA SER A 75 13.83 -3.34 2.77
C SER A 75 12.93 -4.45 2.24
N GLU A 76 13.54 -5.45 1.61
CA GLU A 76 12.88 -6.64 1.09
C GLU A 76 12.15 -7.42 2.19
N ILE A 77 12.76 -7.48 3.37
CA ILE A 77 12.18 -8.21 4.52
C ILE A 77 10.89 -7.52 4.98
N GLU A 78 10.91 -6.19 5.15
CA GLU A 78 9.73 -5.41 5.57
C GLU A 78 8.60 -5.55 4.54
N ALA A 79 8.91 -5.40 3.26
CA ALA A 79 7.94 -5.52 2.19
C ALA A 79 7.30 -6.92 2.12
N ASN A 80 8.12 -7.98 2.19
CA ASN A 80 7.62 -9.35 2.16
C ASN A 80 6.77 -9.68 3.38
N LEU A 81 7.22 -9.33 4.60
CA LEU A 81 6.49 -9.61 5.83
C LEU A 81 5.17 -8.83 5.89
N PHE A 82 5.16 -7.58 5.44
CA PHE A 82 3.92 -6.81 5.36
C PHE A 82 2.91 -7.50 4.42
N ALA A 83 3.32 -7.84 3.21
CA ALA A 83 2.45 -8.48 2.24
C ALA A 83 1.96 -9.88 2.69
N SER A 84 2.87 -10.73 3.15
CA SER A 84 2.55 -12.12 3.48
C SER A 84 1.88 -12.32 4.85
N ILE A 85 2.12 -11.44 5.83
CA ILE A 85 1.59 -11.57 7.19
C ILE A 85 0.49 -10.57 7.47
N ASN A 86 0.75 -9.27 7.25
CA ASN A 86 -0.23 -8.23 7.55
C ASN A 86 -1.34 -8.14 6.49
N GLN A 87 -1.05 -8.59 5.27
CA GLN A 87 -2.03 -8.66 4.17
C GLN A 87 -2.80 -7.35 3.97
N GLY A 88 -2.06 -6.22 4.04
CA GLY A 88 -2.61 -4.92 3.71
C GLY A 88 -2.83 -4.78 2.20
N ASN A 89 -3.46 -3.71 1.79
CA ASN A 89 -3.80 -3.43 0.39
C ASN A 89 -3.14 -2.16 -0.16
N ALA A 90 -2.23 -1.56 0.61
CA ALA A 90 -1.42 -0.42 0.19
C ALA A 90 -0.01 -0.52 0.77
N PHE A 91 0.99 -0.06 0.04
CA PHE A 91 2.37 -0.01 0.51
C PHE A 91 3.00 1.32 0.12
N SER A 92 3.54 2.02 1.10
CA SER A 92 4.22 3.31 0.94
C SER A 92 5.73 3.14 0.97
N TYR A 93 6.41 3.75 0.00
CA TYR A 93 7.87 3.76 -0.14
C TYR A 93 8.41 5.19 -0.14
N PRO A 94 9.59 5.47 0.45
CA PRO A 94 10.24 6.77 0.36
C PRO A 94 10.89 6.98 -1.02
N PHE A 95 10.52 8.07 -1.71
CA PHE A 95 11.07 8.40 -3.03
C PHE A 95 12.22 9.41 -3.00
N SER A 96 12.54 9.97 -1.82
CA SER A 96 13.65 10.91 -1.66
C SER A 96 14.54 10.58 -0.47
N LEU A 97 13.96 10.13 0.64
CA LEU A 97 14.71 9.79 1.84
C LEU A 97 15.68 8.63 1.56
N ASN A 98 16.97 8.86 1.78
CA ASN A 98 18.03 7.90 1.50
C ASN A 98 18.14 7.46 0.03
N TRP A 99 17.65 8.30 -0.89
CA TRP A 99 17.77 8.04 -2.32
C TRP A 99 19.16 8.47 -2.81
N GLY A 100 19.84 7.58 -3.51
CA GLY A 100 21.17 7.82 -4.03
C GLY A 100 21.63 6.71 -4.95
N TRP A 101 22.92 6.45 -4.99
CA TRP A 101 23.51 5.40 -5.82
C TRP A 101 22.85 4.03 -5.54
N ALA A 102 22.47 3.30 -6.60
CA ALA A 102 21.78 2.01 -6.57
C ALA A 102 20.37 2.01 -5.93
N SER A 103 19.73 3.18 -5.71
CA SER A 103 18.39 3.24 -5.11
C SER A 103 17.32 2.61 -6.00
N GLU A 104 17.45 2.67 -7.32
CA GLU A 104 16.52 2.03 -8.25
C GLU A 104 16.58 0.51 -8.15
N GLU A 105 17.79 -0.05 -8.05
CA GLU A 105 17.96 -1.50 -7.85
C GLU A 105 17.43 -1.94 -6.48
N LYS A 106 17.71 -1.17 -5.43
CA LYS A 106 17.13 -1.41 -4.12
C LYS A 106 15.60 -1.41 -4.18
N TYR A 107 15.02 -0.42 -4.85
CA TYR A 107 13.57 -0.34 -5.02
C TYR A 107 13.02 -1.55 -5.79
N ARG A 108 13.70 -2.00 -6.83
CA ARG A 108 13.38 -3.22 -7.59
C ARG A 108 13.36 -4.46 -6.69
N PHE A 109 14.36 -4.64 -5.83
CA PHE A 109 14.40 -5.76 -4.89
C PHE A 109 13.27 -5.71 -3.87
N VAL A 110 12.96 -4.53 -3.33
CA VAL A 110 11.84 -4.33 -2.42
C VAL A 110 10.50 -4.69 -3.09
N LEU A 111 10.30 -4.29 -4.35
CA LEU A 111 9.10 -4.63 -5.11
C LEU A 111 8.99 -6.13 -5.39
N HIS A 112 10.07 -6.80 -5.79
CA HIS A 112 10.07 -8.25 -5.97
C HIS A 112 9.67 -8.97 -4.67
N ALA A 113 10.20 -8.53 -3.54
CA ALA A 113 9.87 -9.11 -2.24
C ALA A 113 8.40 -8.85 -1.84
N LEU A 114 7.88 -7.64 -2.14
CA LEU A 114 6.49 -7.27 -1.92
C LEU A 114 5.53 -8.17 -2.73
N PHE A 115 5.72 -8.23 -4.06
CA PHE A 115 4.86 -9.00 -4.94
C PHE A 115 4.94 -10.51 -4.65
N LYS A 116 6.14 -11.01 -4.32
CA LYS A 116 6.28 -12.37 -3.84
C LYS A 116 5.44 -12.61 -2.57
N GLY A 117 5.47 -11.67 -1.62
CA GLY A 117 4.67 -11.76 -0.40
C GLY A 117 3.16 -11.71 -0.65
N LEU A 118 2.71 -10.96 -1.67
CA LEU A 118 1.30 -10.91 -2.09
C LEU A 118 0.83 -12.24 -2.70
N ASN A 119 1.70 -12.94 -3.43
CA ASN A 119 1.39 -14.21 -4.09
C ASN A 119 1.57 -15.42 -3.17
N ASP A 120 2.42 -15.32 -2.16
CA ASP A 120 2.68 -16.41 -1.22
C ASP A 120 1.62 -16.44 -0.10
N LEU A 121 1.27 -17.63 0.32
CA LEU A 121 0.50 -17.84 1.54
C LEU A 121 1.32 -17.42 2.79
N PRO A 122 0.64 -17.06 3.91
CA PRO A 122 1.29 -16.46 5.06
C PRO A 122 2.50 -17.26 5.55
N TYR A 123 3.60 -16.62 5.56
CA TYR A 123 4.94 -16.97 6.06
C TYR A 123 5.23 -18.47 6.26
N PRO A 124 5.83 -19.15 5.27
CA PRO A 124 5.93 -20.62 5.23
C PRO A 124 6.86 -21.24 6.28
N LYS A 125 7.60 -20.43 7.05
CA LYS A 125 8.61 -20.89 8.02
C LYS A 125 8.12 -21.00 9.46
N VAL A 126 6.84 -20.80 9.71
CA VAL A 126 6.26 -20.93 11.05
C VAL A 126 5.33 -22.14 11.13
N PRO A 127 5.14 -22.73 12.31
CA PRO A 127 4.18 -23.83 12.50
C PRO A 127 2.77 -23.44 12.00
N LYS A 128 2.00 -24.42 11.56
CA LYS A 128 0.65 -24.21 10.99
C LYS A 128 -0.27 -23.46 11.93
N GLU A 129 -0.19 -23.71 13.22
CA GLU A 129 -0.97 -23.04 14.26
C GLU A 129 -0.64 -21.54 14.34
N GLU A 130 0.64 -21.19 14.17
CA GLU A 130 1.09 -19.78 14.12
C GLU A 130 0.59 -19.06 12.88
N VAL A 131 0.55 -19.71 11.73
CA VAL A 131 -0.04 -19.16 10.50
C VAL A 131 -1.49 -18.80 10.73
N GLN A 132 -2.28 -19.70 11.30
CA GLN A 132 -3.70 -19.47 11.58
C GLN A 132 -3.92 -18.35 12.59
N ARG A 133 -3.09 -18.28 13.64
CA ARG A 133 -3.14 -17.19 14.62
C ARG A 133 -2.89 -15.83 13.96
N LYS A 134 -1.93 -15.76 13.03
CA LYS A 134 -1.60 -14.51 12.31
C LYS A 134 -2.74 -14.10 11.38
N ILE A 135 -3.33 -15.02 10.64
CA ILE A 135 -4.51 -14.77 9.80
C ILE A 135 -5.65 -14.21 10.64
N ALA A 136 -5.99 -14.87 11.75
CA ALA A 136 -7.05 -14.42 12.65
C ALA A 136 -6.78 -13.03 13.23
N ALA A 137 -5.52 -12.71 13.57
CA ALA A 137 -5.14 -11.38 14.04
C ALA A 137 -5.30 -10.30 12.94
N THR A 138 -4.95 -10.63 11.70
CA THR A 138 -5.11 -9.73 10.56
C THR A 138 -6.59 -9.46 10.26
N GLU A 139 -7.43 -10.48 10.25
CA GLU A 139 -8.88 -10.31 10.06
C GLU A 139 -9.50 -9.47 11.18
N LYS A 140 -9.12 -9.73 12.44
CA LYS A 140 -9.54 -8.91 13.57
C LYS A 140 -9.13 -7.44 13.41
N LEU A 141 -7.93 -7.16 12.90
CA LEU A 141 -7.49 -5.79 12.63
C LEU A 141 -8.35 -5.12 11.55
N LYS A 142 -8.67 -5.85 10.47
CA LYS A 142 -9.54 -5.36 9.40
C LYS A 142 -10.95 -5.04 9.92
N ASP A 143 -11.51 -5.90 10.76
CA ASP A 143 -12.82 -5.70 11.36
C ASP A 143 -12.84 -4.51 12.33
N LEU A 144 -11.80 -4.37 13.16
CA LEU A 144 -11.65 -3.22 14.04
C LEU A 144 -11.56 -1.92 13.23
N LYS A 145 -10.83 -1.92 12.13
CA LYS A 145 -10.73 -0.74 11.26
C LYS A 145 -12.10 -0.36 10.68
N LYS A 146 -12.88 -1.33 10.17
CA LYS A 146 -14.24 -1.07 9.67
C LYS A 146 -15.16 -0.50 10.75
N THR A 147 -15.03 -0.97 11.98
CA THR A 147 -15.84 -0.49 13.11
C THR A 147 -15.46 0.91 13.55
N ALA A 148 -14.17 1.27 13.45
CA ALA A 148 -13.63 2.55 13.91
C ALA A 148 -13.74 3.68 12.88
N GLN A 149 -14.10 3.37 11.63
CA GLN A 149 -14.19 4.34 10.54
C GLN A 149 -15.62 4.44 10.01
N ILE A 150 -15.98 5.62 9.54
CA ILE A 150 -17.19 5.81 8.72
C ILE A 150 -16.99 5.12 7.36
N ASP A 151 -18.07 4.89 6.64
CA ASP A 151 -17.95 4.36 5.28
C ASP A 151 -17.24 5.36 4.35
N PHE A 152 -16.78 4.86 3.21
CA PHE A 152 -15.97 5.68 2.31
C PHE A 152 -16.74 6.84 1.70
N GLU A 153 -18.03 6.70 1.41
CA GLU A 153 -18.86 7.76 0.84
C GLU A 153 -18.98 8.93 1.81
N ALA A 154 -19.35 8.66 3.06
CA ALA A 154 -19.42 9.67 4.12
C ALA A 154 -18.05 10.31 4.40
N PHE A 155 -16.96 9.53 4.36
CA PHE A 155 -15.62 10.04 4.49
C PHE A 155 -15.27 11.01 3.34
N ALA A 156 -15.59 10.68 2.11
CA ALA A 156 -15.32 11.52 0.94
C ALA A 156 -16.06 12.84 1.01
N GLU A 157 -17.32 12.87 1.48
CA GLU A 157 -18.08 14.10 1.72
C GLU A 157 -17.42 15.00 2.76
N VAL A 158 -17.01 14.44 3.90
CA VAL A 158 -16.28 15.18 4.94
C VAL A 158 -14.99 15.77 4.39
N TYR A 159 -14.24 15.01 3.61
CA TYR A 159 -13.00 15.49 3.01
C TYR A 159 -13.24 16.69 2.07
N GLN A 160 -14.26 16.64 1.20
CA GLN A 160 -14.59 17.75 0.33
C GLN A 160 -14.89 19.04 1.11
N ASN A 161 -15.56 18.92 2.25
CA ASN A 161 -15.86 20.07 3.13
C ASN A 161 -14.61 20.63 3.83
N ILE A 162 -13.63 19.80 4.16
CA ILE A 162 -12.37 20.24 4.78
C ILE A 162 -11.46 20.92 3.75
N ARG A 163 -11.50 20.48 2.50
CA ARG A 163 -10.67 20.99 1.41
C ARG A 163 -11.05 22.38 0.93
N ASN A 164 -12.32 22.76 1.03
CA ASN A 164 -12.86 24.06 0.63
C ASN A 164 -12.69 25.11 1.74
#